data_b47f4a0e09d8be9cd44972e2487e8723
#
_entry.id   b47f4a0e09d8be9cd44972e2487e8723
#
_cell.length_a   1.000
_cell.length_b   1.000
_cell.length_c   1.000
_cell.angle_alpha   90.00
_cell.angle_beta   90.00
_cell.angle_gamma   90.00
#
_symmetry.space_group_name_H-M   'P 1'
#
loop_
_entity.id
_entity.type
_entity.pdbx_description
1 polymer ?
#
loop_
_entity_poly.entity_id
_entity_poly.type
_entity_poly.pdbx_seq_one_letter_code
_entity_poly.pdbx_strand_id
1 'polypeptide(L)'
;LQSSIKGKSVFISGGNGAVGHLAIQLAKYRGAKIITTARPDKTERLKDLGADVVLDYTDNKLDQKVLECAPNGVDLAVEVEFGENIEMIPKIMRPMGTVCVYGSGKNMNPKFPFGDYLFKGIKLDIILVYLMPLSVRAKLIKVIHDAYTNNALFPSIDSVYGLRDCAKAHEQVMKPGRNGAILLKI
;
A
#
# COMPACT_ATOMS: atom_id res chain seq x y z
N LEU A 1 0.94 -12.62 4.57
CA LEU A 1 -0.20 -12.90 3.65
C LEU A 1 -0.72 -14.35 3.70
N GLN A 2 -0.22 -15.19 4.60
CA GLN A 2 -0.72 -16.56 4.77
C GLN A 2 -2.01 -16.65 5.60
N SER A 3 -2.34 -15.63 6.40
CA SER A 3 -3.59 -15.57 7.18
C SER A 3 -4.70 -14.86 6.42
N SER A 4 -5.95 -15.26 6.66
CA SER A 4 -7.12 -14.56 6.14
C SER A 4 -7.15 -13.12 6.64
N ILE A 5 -7.42 -12.17 5.72
CA ILE A 5 -7.64 -10.75 6.04
C ILE A 5 -9.13 -10.37 5.98
N LYS A 6 -10.01 -11.36 5.79
CA LYS A 6 -11.46 -11.13 5.73
C LYS A 6 -11.94 -10.50 7.04
N GLY A 7 -12.64 -9.39 6.93
CA GLY A 7 -13.16 -8.62 8.06
C GLY A 7 -12.12 -7.81 8.84
N LYS A 8 -10.83 -7.88 8.46
CA LYS A 8 -9.76 -7.11 9.10
C LYS A 8 -9.67 -5.69 8.55
N SER A 9 -9.21 -4.77 9.38
CA SER A 9 -8.90 -3.39 8.99
C SER A 9 -7.48 -3.32 8.43
N VAL A 10 -7.35 -2.85 7.19
CA VAL A 10 -6.07 -2.72 6.47
C VAL A 10 -5.80 -1.26 6.15
N PHE A 11 -4.67 -0.74 6.61
CA PHE A 11 -4.18 0.58 6.22
C PHE A 11 -3.21 0.42 5.03
N ILE A 12 -3.39 1.21 3.99
CA ILE A 12 -2.52 1.19 2.80
C ILE A 12 -2.00 2.61 2.56
N SER A 13 -0.72 2.86 2.80
CA SER A 13 -0.11 4.14 2.48
C SER A 13 0.10 4.30 0.98
N GLY A 14 -0.16 5.49 0.44
CA GLY A 14 0.04 5.78 -0.97
C GLY A 14 -0.84 4.99 -1.93
N GLY A 15 -2.15 4.93 -1.66
CA GLY A 15 -3.12 4.14 -2.44
C GLY A 15 -3.17 4.43 -3.93
N ASN A 16 -2.79 5.64 -4.37
CA ASN A 16 -2.76 5.98 -5.80
C ASN A 16 -1.47 5.54 -6.52
N GLY A 17 -0.47 5.04 -5.79
CA GLY A 17 0.79 4.55 -6.35
C GLY A 17 0.64 3.23 -7.11
N ALA A 18 1.70 2.83 -7.83
CA ALA A 18 1.70 1.63 -8.68
C ALA A 18 1.42 0.32 -7.90
N VAL A 19 1.84 0.23 -6.64
CA VAL A 19 1.54 -0.91 -5.76
C VAL A 19 0.26 -0.68 -4.98
N GLY A 20 0.05 0.54 -4.46
CA GLY A 20 -1.08 0.87 -3.60
C GLY A 20 -2.45 0.58 -4.22
N HIS A 21 -2.67 0.95 -5.49
CA HIS A 21 -3.95 0.72 -6.16
C HIS A 21 -4.26 -0.78 -6.38
N LEU A 22 -3.23 -1.60 -6.58
CA LEU A 22 -3.38 -3.06 -6.68
C LEU A 22 -3.59 -3.69 -5.30
N ALA A 23 -2.92 -3.14 -4.26
CA ALA A 23 -3.10 -3.59 -2.89
C ALA A 23 -4.53 -3.34 -2.38
N ILE A 24 -5.14 -2.20 -2.73
CA ILE A 24 -6.54 -1.88 -2.43
C ILE A 24 -7.46 -2.95 -3.04
N GLN A 25 -7.35 -3.19 -4.34
CA GLN A 25 -8.19 -4.15 -5.06
C GLN A 25 -8.04 -5.57 -4.50
N LEU A 26 -6.81 -6.01 -4.25
CA LEU A 26 -6.53 -7.33 -3.70
C LEU A 26 -7.05 -7.47 -2.27
N ALA A 27 -6.92 -6.44 -1.43
CA ALA A 27 -7.46 -6.44 -0.08
C ALA A 27 -9.00 -6.47 -0.08
N LYS A 28 -9.64 -5.73 -0.99
CA LYS A 28 -11.11 -5.76 -1.20
C LYS A 28 -11.59 -7.14 -1.64
N TYR A 29 -10.93 -7.72 -2.63
CA TYR A 29 -11.22 -9.09 -3.09
C TYR A 29 -11.14 -10.12 -1.96
N ARG A 30 -10.25 -9.90 -1.00
CA ARG A 30 -10.07 -10.77 0.18
C ARG A 30 -10.95 -10.39 1.37
N GLY A 31 -11.87 -9.42 1.20
CA GLY A 31 -12.89 -9.04 2.18
C GLY A 31 -12.38 -8.19 3.35
N ALA A 32 -11.31 -7.44 3.18
CA ALA A 32 -10.82 -6.49 4.18
C ALA A 32 -11.62 -5.18 4.16
N LYS A 33 -11.59 -4.45 5.29
CA LYS A 33 -11.96 -3.04 5.39
C LYS A 33 -10.71 -2.19 5.13
N ILE A 34 -10.77 -1.27 4.17
CA ILE A 34 -9.61 -0.58 3.62
C ILE A 34 -9.62 0.89 3.95
N ILE A 35 -8.59 1.33 4.66
CA ILE A 35 -8.28 2.74 4.88
C ILE A 35 -7.00 3.04 4.08
N THR A 36 -7.02 4.02 3.21
CA THR A 36 -5.84 4.38 2.41
C THR A 36 -5.56 5.86 2.43
N THR A 37 -4.34 6.23 2.04
CA THR A 37 -3.94 7.62 1.92
C THR A 37 -3.66 8.02 0.49
N ALA A 38 -4.10 9.22 0.11
CA ALA A 38 -3.82 9.86 -1.16
C ALA A 38 -4.02 11.37 -1.05
N ARG A 39 -3.75 12.11 -2.14
CA ARG A 39 -4.21 13.49 -2.25
C ARG A 39 -5.73 13.54 -2.45
N PRO A 40 -6.41 14.60 -2.00
CA PRO A 40 -7.87 14.70 -2.07
C PRO A 40 -8.47 14.51 -3.47
N ASP A 41 -7.76 14.96 -4.52
CA ASP A 41 -8.18 14.83 -5.93
C ASP A 41 -8.25 13.36 -6.42
N LYS A 42 -7.76 12.40 -5.63
CA LYS A 42 -7.76 10.96 -5.96
C LYS A 42 -8.83 10.16 -5.20
N THR A 43 -9.60 10.80 -4.34
CA THR A 43 -10.53 10.13 -3.42
C THR A 43 -11.54 9.25 -4.15
N GLU A 44 -12.28 9.79 -5.11
CA GLU A 44 -13.33 9.03 -5.82
C GLU A 44 -12.74 7.84 -6.58
N ARG A 45 -11.64 8.06 -7.29
CA ARG A 45 -10.94 6.97 -7.98
C ARG A 45 -10.55 5.82 -7.06
N LEU A 46 -10.07 6.10 -5.86
CA LEU A 46 -9.65 5.05 -4.91
C LEU A 46 -10.84 4.36 -4.25
N LYS A 47 -11.95 5.03 -4.06
CA LYS A 47 -13.22 4.42 -3.64
C LYS A 47 -13.74 3.46 -4.71
N ASP A 48 -13.70 3.84 -5.99
CA ASP A 48 -14.08 2.97 -7.11
C ASP A 48 -13.22 1.70 -7.17
N LEU A 49 -11.94 1.79 -6.80
CA LEU A 49 -11.04 0.64 -6.66
C LEU A 49 -11.32 -0.22 -5.43
N GLY A 50 -12.18 0.22 -4.52
CA GLY A 50 -12.63 -0.54 -3.36
C GLY A 50 -12.11 -0.05 -2.01
N ALA A 51 -11.49 1.14 -1.93
CA ALA A 51 -11.17 1.74 -0.63
C ALA A 51 -12.44 2.17 0.10
N ASP A 52 -12.58 1.79 1.36
CA ASP A 52 -13.73 2.20 2.16
C ASP A 52 -13.54 3.64 2.68
N VAL A 53 -12.28 4.02 2.98
CA VAL A 53 -11.92 5.38 3.44
C VAL A 53 -10.64 5.83 2.74
N VAL A 54 -10.63 7.07 2.26
CA VAL A 54 -9.45 7.73 1.68
C VAL A 54 -9.16 8.99 2.51
N LEU A 55 -7.95 9.06 3.06
CA LEU A 55 -7.50 10.18 3.91
C LEU A 55 -6.35 10.94 3.21
N ASP A 56 -6.26 12.23 3.48
CA ASP A 56 -5.15 13.04 2.99
C ASP A 56 -3.88 12.73 3.81
N TYR A 57 -2.82 12.29 3.13
CA TYR A 57 -1.53 11.97 3.79
C TYR A 57 -0.80 13.21 4.32
N THR A 58 -1.22 14.43 3.93
CA THR A 58 -0.65 15.69 4.42
C THR A 58 -1.34 16.20 5.69
N ASP A 59 -2.43 15.56 6.11
CA ASP A 59 -3.16 15.94 7.31
C ASP A 59 -2.35 15.63 8.57
N ASN A 60 -2.09 16.64 9.39
CA ASN A 60 -1.36 16.51 10.64
C ASN A 60 -2.10 15.71 11.74
N LYS A 61 -3.37 15.37 11.52
CA LYS A 61 -4.21 14.52 12.38
C LYS A 61 -4.53 13.18 11.71
N LEU A 62 -3.70 12.74 10.78
CA LEU A 62 -3.93 11.50 10.03
C LEU A 62 -4.10 10.29 10.96
N ASP A 63 -3.29 10.16 11.99
CA ASP A 63 -3.37 9.08 12.98
C ASP A 63 -4.75 9.06 13.70
N GLN A 64 -5.24 10.21 14.12
CA GLN A 64 -6.57 10.34 14.76
C GLN A 64 -7.69 9.93 13.79
N LYS A 65 -7.64 10.41 12.54
CA LYS A 65 -8.64 10.07 11.51
C LYS A 65 -8.63 8.57 11.16
N VAL A 66 -7.47 7.93 11.16
CA VAL A 66 -7.40 6.46 11.01
C VAL A 66 -8.08 5.77 12.19
N LEU A 67 -7.86 6.23 13.41
CA LEU A 67 -8.48 5.65 14.60
C LEU A 67 -9.99 5.93 14.69
N GLU A 68 -10.50 7.03 14.16
CA GLU A 68 -11.94 7.25 14.00
C GLU A 68 -12.58 6.17 13.11
N CYS A 69 -11.86 5.72 12.07
CA CYS A 69 -12.33 4.66 11.17
C CYS A 69 -12.08 3.25 11.71
N ALA A 70 -11.06 3.08 12.55
CA ALA A 70 -10.66 1.82 13.17
C ALA A 70 -10.31 2.05 14.65
N PRO A 71 -11.30 2.18 15.57
CA PRO A 71 -11.07 2.59 16.95
C PRO A 71 -10.13 1.68 17.76
N ASN A 72 -10.05 0.40 17.40
CA ASN A 72 -9.15 -0.57 18.03
C ASN A 72 -7.77 -0.66 17.33
N GLY A 73 -7.52 0.23 16.38
CA GLY A 73 -6.36 0.19 15.48
C GLY A 73 -6.53 -0.77 14.30
N VAL A 74 -5.62 -0.67 13.35
CA VAL A 74 -5.63 -1.50 12.14
C VAL A 74 -4.87 -2.81 12.34
N ASP A 75 -5.34 -3.88 11.71
CA ASP A 75 -4.74 -5.22 11.81
C ASP A 75 -3.46 -5.35 10.99
N LEU A 76 -3.44 -4.69 9.83
CA LEU A 76 -2.37 -4.76 8.84
C LEU A 76 -2.11 -3.37 8.27
N ALA A 77 -0.85 -2.99 8.16
CA ALA A 77 -0.44 -1.84 7.37
C ALA A 77 0.42 -2.30 6.19
N VAL A 78 0.18 -1.72 5.01
CA VAL A 78 0.99 -1.87 3.79
C VAL A 78 1.67 -0.54 3.54
N GLU A 79 2.99 -0.48 3.73
CA GLU A 79 3.71 0.76 3.90
C GLU A 79 4.79 0.97 2.82
N VAL A 80 4.68 2.11 2.10
CA VAL A 80 5.58 2.48 1.01
C VAL A 80 6.65 3.50 1.41
N GLU A 81 6.39 4.29 2.46
CA GLU A 81 7.27 5.38 2.91
C GLU A 81 7.54 5.28 4.42
N PHE A 82 8.03 4.10 4.80
CA PHE A 82 8.14 3.71 6.21
C PHE A 82 8.93 4.70 7.06
N GLY A 83 10.03 5.23 6.55
CA GLY A 83 10.87 6.14 7.31
C GLY A 83 10.19 7.47 7.66
N GLU A 84 9.27 7.96 6.84
CA GLU A 84 8.45 9.14 7.14
C GLU A 84 7.33 8.80 8.13
N ASN A 85 6.77 7.59 8.02
CA ASN A 85 5.59 7.17 8.76
C ASN A 85 5.91 6.39 10.04
N ILE A 86 7.18 6.15 10.34
CA ILE A 86 7.64 5.25 11.41
C ILE A 86 7.09 5.60 12.80
N GLU A 87 6.89 6.89 13.10
CA GLU A 87 6.33 7.35 14.38
C GLU A 87 4.78 7.32 14.38
N MET A 88 4.15 7.45 13.21
CA MET A 88 2.70 7.41 13.05
C MET A 88 2.16 5.98 13.08
N ILE A 89 2.85 5.05 12.44
CA ILE A 89 2.42 3.66 12.29
C ILE A 89 2.06 3.00 13.64
N PRO A 90 2.89 3.02 14.69
CA PRO A 90 2.52 2.36 15.95
C PRO A 90 1.29 2.99 16.62
N LYS A 91 0.98 4.26 16.37
CA LYS A 91 -0.21 4.91 16.91
C LYS A 91 -1.49 4.29 16.34
N ILE A 92 -1.52 4.02 15.04
CA ILE A 92 -2.68 3.49 14.32
C ILE A 92 -2.80 1.96 14.36
N MET A 93 -1.73 1.24 14.68
CA MET A 93 -1.75 -0.22 14.75
C MET A 93 -2.44 -0.72 16.03
N ARG A 94 -3.22 -1.79 15.91
CA ARG A 94 -3.66 -2.54 17.09
C ARG A 94 -2.50 -3.35 17.70
N PRO A 95 -2.60 -3.77 18.97
CA PRO A 95 -1.67 -4.74 19.53
C PRO A 95 -1.57 -6.02 18.66
N MET A 96 -0.36 -6.56 18.51
CA MET A 96 -0.05 -7.74 17.69
C MET A 96 -0.37 -7.57 16.18
N GLY A 97 -0.55 -6.32 15.71
CA GLY A 97 -0.71 -6.01 14.28
C GLY A 97 0.56 -6.25 13.48
N THR A 98 0.42 -6.30 12.16
CA THR A 98 1.55 -6.51 11.24
C THR A 98 1.73 -5.31 10.31
N VAL A 99 2.95 -4.85 10.15
CA VAL A 99 3.33 -3.81 9.19
C VAL A 99 4.18 -4.45 8.09
N CYS A 100 3.66 -4.47 6.86
CA CYS A 100 4.39 -4.93 5.67
C CYS A 100 5.04 -3.72 4.99
N VAL A 101 6.35 -3.61 5.09
CA VAL A 101 7.14 -2.52 4.52
C VAL A 101 7.78 -2.95 3.21
N TYR A 102 7.58 -2.20 2.14
CA TYR A 102 8.21 -2.46 0.85
C TYR A 102 8.96 -1.25 0.27
N GLY A 103 8.97 -0.13 0.97
CA GLY A 103 9.67 1.07 0.55
C GLY A 103 9.88 2.09 1.66
N SER A 104 10.86 2.97 1.45
CA SER A 104 11.18 4.12 2.29
C SER A 104 12.07 5.09 1.48
N GLY A 105 11.51 5.68 0.42
CA GLY A 105 12.32 6.46 -0.55
C GLY A 105 12.85 7.78 -0.02
N LYS A 106 12.14 8.41 0.91
CA LYS A 106 12.52 9.73 1.45
C LYS A 106 13.47 9.64 2.65
N ASN A 107 13.31 8.62 3.49
CA ASN A 107 14.11 8.45 4.70
C ASN A 107 14.49 6.98 4.89
N MET A 108 15.68 6.59 4.47
CA MET A 108 16.20 5.22 4.59
C MET A 108 16.81 4.91 5.97
N ASN A 109 17.06 5.90 6.79
CA ASN A 109 17.71 5.74 8.11
C ASN A 109 16.90 6.47 9.21
N PRO A 110 15.63 6.11 9.42
CA PRO A 110 14.80 6.76 10.42
C PRO A 110 15.25 6.39 11.85
N LYS A 111 15.01 7.31 12.79
CA LYS A 111 15.11 6.98 14.21
C LYS A 111 13.97 6.05 14.60
N PHE A 112 14.29 4.82 14.98
CA PHE A 112 13.29 3.80 15.30
C PHE A 112 12.70 4.00 16.71
N PRO A 113 11.38 4.25 16.86
CA PRO A 113 10.72 4.41 18.15
C PRO A 113 10.45 3.02 18.76
N PHE A 114 11.50 2.34 19.21
CA PHE A 114 11.43 0.94 19.64
C PHE A 114 10.36 0.67 20.71
N GLY A 115 10.21 1.57 21.70
CA GLY A 115 9.22 1.39 22.76
C GLY A 115 7.80 1.29 22.24
N ASP A 116 7.42 2.13 21.27
CA ASP A 116 6.06 2.16 20.72
C ASP A 116 5.71 0.87 19.97
N TYR A 117 6.69 0.29 19.27
CA TYR A 117 6.54 -1.01 18.62
C TYR A 117 6.54 -2.16 19.62
N LEU A 118 7.42 -2.12 20.62
CA LEU A 118 7.56 -3.16 21.64
C LEU A 118 6.29 -3.32 22.47
N PHE A 119 5.75 -2.24 23.03
CA PHE A 119 4.59 -2.30 23.93
C PHE A 119 3.29 -2.71 23.24
N LYS A 120 3.24 -2.58 21.91
CA LYS A 120 2.12 -3.13 21.11
C LYS A 120 2.43 -4.49 20.49
N GLY A 121 3.66 -5.02 20.61
CA GLY A 121 4.07 -6.28 19.98
C GLY A 121 3.90 -6.27 18.46
N ILE A 122 4.17 -5.13 17.81
CA ILE A 122 3.96 -4.96 16.37
C ILE A 122 4.98 -5.81 15.61
N LYS A 123 4.47 -6.64 14.70
CA LYS A 123 5.33 -7.38 13.77
C LYS A 123 5.71 -6.48 12.59
N LEU A 124 6.99 -6.26 12.39
CA LEU A 124 7.54 -5.59 11.23
C LEU A 124 8.01 -6.63 10.21
N ASP A 125 7.40 -6.63 9.02
CA ASP A 125 7.71 -7.53 7.90
C ASP A 125 8.27 -6.69 6.74
N ILE A 126 9.60 -6.69 6.60
CA ILE A 126 10.29 -5.93 5.55
C ILE A 126 10.41 -6.83 4.32
N ILE A 127 9.76 -6.41 3.24
CA ILE A 127 9.59 -7.22 2.03
C ILE A 127 10.54 -6.72 0.93
N LEU A 128 11.47 -7.58 0.54
CA LEU A 128 12.26 -7.41 -0.67
C LEU A 128 11.94 -8.57 -1.62
N VAL A 129 11.13 -8.29 -2.64
CA VAL A 129 10.61 -9.29 -3.57
C VAL A 129 11.70 -10.11 -4.26
N TYR A 130 12.88 -9.51 -4.48
CA TYR A 130 14.02 -10.18 -5.13
C TYR A 130 14.61 -11.32 -4.28
N LEU A 131 14.50 -11.23 -2.95
CA LEU A 131 15.00 -12.26 -2.02
C LEU A 131 13.92 -13.30 -1.67
N MET A 132 12.70 -13.13 -2.17
CA MET A 132 11.61 -14.06 -1.88
C MET A 132 11.88 -15.42 -2.55
N PRO A 133 11.78 -16.55 -1.81
CA PRO A 133 11.93 -17.89 -2.38
C PRO A 133 10.96 -18.12 -3.56
N LEU A 134 11.45 -18.76 -4.62
CA LEU A 134 10.66 -18.99 -5.84
C LEU A 134 9.34 -19.73 -5.57
N SER A 135 9.34 -20.69 -4.63
CA SER A 135 8.15 -21.44 -4.22
C SER A 135 7.09 -20.55 -3.57
N VAL A 136 7.51 -19.55 -2.78
CA VAL A 136 6.60 -18.55 -2.18
C VAL A 136 6.09 -17.61 -3.26
N ARG A 137 6.97 -17.12 -4.14
CA ARG A 137 6.62 -16.25 -5.27
C ARG A 137 5.59 -16.92 -6.17
N ALA A 138 5.77 -18.19 -6.53
CA ALA A 138 4.82 -18.93 -7.36
C ALA A 138 3.41 -18.99 -6.73
N LYS A 139 3.32 -19.22 -5.42
CA LYS A 139 2.03 -19.19 -4.71
C LYS A 139 1.37 -17.81 -4.74
N LEU A 140 2.16 -16.75 -4.59
CA LEU A 140 1.62 -15.38 -4.63
C LEU A 140 1.19 -14.96 -6.04
N ILE A 141 1.95 -15.36 -7.07
CA ILE A 141 1.56 -15.16 -8.47
C ILE A 141 0.22 -15.82 -8.76
N LYS A 142 0.01 -17.06 -8.25
CA LYS A 142 -1.29 -17.73 -8.41
C LYS A 142 -2.43 -16.91 -7.80
N VAL A 143 -2.27 -16.36 -6.60
CA VAL A 143 -3.29 -15.49 -5.96
C VAL A 143 -3.59 -14.25 -6.81
N ILE A 144 -2.55 -13.65 -7.42
CA ILE A 144 -2.72 -12.50 -8.32
C ILE A 144 -3.47 -12.91 -9.60
N HIS A 145 -3.10 -14.03 -10.21
CA HIS A 145 -3.79 -14.58 -11.38
C HIS A 145 -5.26 -14.89 -11.08
N ASP A 146 -5.54 -15.55 -9.95
CA ASP A 146 -6.90 -15.85 -9.54
C ASP A 146 -7.74 -14.57 -9.37
N ALA A 147 -7.18 -13.52 -8.76
CA ALA A 147 -7.85 -12.23 -8.63
C ALA A 147 -8.10 -11.56 -10.00
N TYR A 148 -7.11 -11.58 -10.89
CA TYR A 148 -7.22 -11.04 -12.25
C TYR A 148 -8.29 -11.79 -13.07
N THR A 149 -8.28 -13.12 -13.06
CA THR A 149 -9.24 -13.98 -13.79
C THR A 149 -10.68 -13.78 -13.27
N ASN A 150 -10.83 -13.48 -11.98
CA ASN A 150 -12.14 -13.18 -11.38
C ASN A 150 -12.55 -11.70 -11.53
N ASN A 151 -11.88 -10.94 -12.40
CA ASN A 151 -12.15 -9.51 -12.60
C ASN A 151 -12.10 -8.68 -11.30
N ALA A 152 -11.25 -9.06 -10.37
CA ALA A 152 -11.08 -8.37 -9.09
C ALA A 152 -9.78 -7.55 -9.00
N LEU A 153 -8.92 -7.62 -10.03
CA LEU A 153 -7.65 -6.93 -10.09
C LEU A 153 -7.40 -6.35 -11.48
N PHE A 154 -7.30 -5.02 -11.56
CA PHE A 154 -7.08 -4.28 -12.80
C PHE A 154 -5.86 -3.38 -12.66
N PRO A 155 -4.76 -3.63 -13.41
CA PRO A 155 -3.64 -2.71 -13.44
C PRO A 155 -4.05 -1.41 -14.12
N SER A 156 -3.81 -0.29 -13.46
CA SER A 156 -4.02 1.02 -14.06
C SER A 156 -2.80 1.41 -14.90
N ILE A 157 -3.05 1.92 -16.09
CA ILE A 157 -2.02 2.46 -17.00
C ILE A 157 -2.20 3.98 -17.02
N ASP A 158 -1.15 4.71 -16.65
CA ASP A 158 -1.13 6.17 -16.69
C ASP A 158 -0.87 6.67 -18.11
N SER A 159 0.16 6.14 -18.75
CA SER A 159 0.53 6.52 -20.12
C SER A 159 1.32 5.42 -20.83
N VAL A 160 1.30 5.48 -22.17
CA VAL A 160 2.03 4.56 -23.05
C VAL A 160 2.92 5.38 -23.98
N TYR A 161 4.20 5.06 -24.04
CA TYR A 161 5.20 5.69 -24.90
C TYR A 161 5.71 4.70 -25.94
N GLY A 162 6.12 5.18 -27.10
CA GLY A 162 6.90 4.39 -28.03
C GLY A 162 8.32 4.16 -27.50
N LEU A 163 8.99 3.08 -27.92
CA LEU A 163 10.34 2.75 -27.47
C LEU A 163 11.34 3.91 -27.68
N ARG A 164 11.19 4.69 -28.76
CA ARG A 164 12.03 5.86 -29.05
C ARG A 164 11.91 6.98 -28.02
N ASP A 165 10.81 7.02 -27.27
CA ASP A 165 10.53 8.03 -26.23
C ASP A 165 10.80 7.49 -24.81
N CYS A 166 11.63 6.44 -24.67
CA CYS A 166 11.91 5.81 -23.38
C CYS A 166 12.46 6.81 -22.33
N ALA A 167 13.28 7.79 -22.75
CA ALA A 167 13.78 8.84 -21.87
C ALA A 167 12.61 9.65 -21.25
N LYS A 168 11.65 10.08 -22.08
CA LYS A 168 10.44 10.79 -21.60
C LYS A 168 9.60 9.93 -20.66
N ALA A 169 9.50 8.62 -20.95
CA ALA A 169 8.80 7.69 -20.07
C ALA A 169 9.48 7.61 -18.68
N HIS A 170 10.81 7.54 -18.63
CA HIS A 170 11.56 7.57 -17.37
C HIS A 170 11.37 8.89 -16.61
N GLU A 171 11.43 10.03 -17.29
CA GLU A 171 11.12 11.33 -16.67
C GLU A 171 9.71 11.38 -16.09
N GLN A 172 8.73 10.84 -16.82
CA GLN A 172 7.35 10.77 -16.35
C GLN A 172 7.19 9.86 -15.13
N VAL A 173 7.93 8.75 -15.05
CA VAL A 173 7.95 7.87 -13.86
C VAL A 173 8.37 8.65 -12.60
N MET A 174 9.28 9.60 -12.73
CA MET A 174 9.77 10.39 -11.59
C MET A 174 8.79 11.48 -11.12
N LYS A 175 7.78 11.84 -11.94
CA LYS A 175 6.80 12.87 -11.56
C LYS A 175 5.79 12.34 -10.54
N PRO A 176 5.44 13.13 -9.52
CA PRO A 176 4.39 12.76 -8.58
C PRO A 176 2.99 12.80 -9.23
N GLY A 177 2.03 12.07 -8.65
CA GLY A 177 0.62 12.16 -9.02
C GLY A 177 0.18 11.26 -10.17
N ARG A 178 1.00 10.29 -10.59
CA ARG A 178 0.64 9.26 -11.57
C ARG A 178 -0.57 8.43 -11.11
N ASN A 179 -1.35 7.95 -12.08
CA ASN A 179 -2.52 7.11 -11.86
C ASN A 179 -2.30 5.64 -12.30
N GLY A 180 -1.10 5.13 -12.19
CA GLY A 180 -0.78 3.76 -12.59
C GLY A 180 0.62 3.58 -13.16
N ALA A 181 0.79 2.53 -13.95
CA ALA A 181 2.04 2.20 -14.62
C ALA A 181 2.27 3.03 -15.88
N ILE A 182 3.54 3.28 -16.21
CA ILE A 182 3.96 3.82 -17.50
C ILE A 182 4.49 2.67 -18.33
N LEU A 183 3.99 2.53 -19.54
CA LEU A 183 4.34 1.44 -20.44
C LEU A 183 5.15 1.95 -21.64
N LEU A 184 6.04 1.08 -22.13
CA LEU A 184 6.69 1.23 -23.43
C LEU A 184 6.06 0.24 -24.40
N LYS A 185 5.62 0.74 -25.56
CA LYS A 185 5.19 -0.09 -26.67
C LYS A 185 6.42 -0.42 -27.53
N ILE A 186 6.67 -1.70 -27.70
CA ILE A 186 7.72 -2.28 -28.53
C ILE A 186 7.20 -2.46 -29.95
#